data_5f74d8a6916596db9901ab52f3465106
#
_entry.id   5f74d8a6916596db9901ab52f3465106
#
_cell.length_a   1.000
_cell.length_b   1.000
_cell.length_c   1.000
_cell.angle_alpha   90.00
_cell.angle_beta   90.00
_cell.angle_gamma   90.00
#
_symmetry.space_group_name_H-M   'P 1'
#
loop_
_entity.id
_entity.type
_entity.pdbx_description
1 polymer ?
#
loop_
_entity_poly.entity_id
_entity_poly.type
_entity_poly.pdbx_seq_one_letter_code
_entity_poly.pdbx_strand_id
1 'polypeptide(L)'
;MLEILGKTNFDFMGKRKIAFLFSGIMVLFGLIALVQIARGSANLGIDFAGGTAVQLKFDQAVRIEEARKALESNGLSNAELQEFGQDNKLLVRIKASTTIEEKTAERVMAVFSKEFPNNKFVVDASTEIGPTIGKKLQEDALIAIVISFVGIILYIAARFELRFGVAAALATFHDVLAVLGAFY
;
A
#
# COMPACT_ATOMS: atom_id res chain seq x y z
N MET A 1 -18.04 5.83 -37.05
CA MET A 1 -17.67 5.17 -35.79
C MET A 1 -16.35 4.45 -36.03
N LEU A 2 -15.31 4.78 -35.27
CA LEU A 2 -14.02 4.07 -35.34
C LEU A 2 -14.22 2.72 -34.64
N GLU A 3 -14.31 1.63 -35.38
CA GLU A 3 -14.23 0.28 -34.84
C GLU A 3 -12.76 -0.01 -34.52
N ILE A 4 -12.37 0.18 -33.27
CA ILE A 4 -10.98 -0.07 -32.79
C ILE A 4 -10.73 -1.58 -32.60
N LEU A 5 -11.77 -2.39 -32.43
CA LEU A 5 -11.71 -3.85 -32.34
C LEU A 5 -12.53 -4.46 -33.48
N GLY A 6 -11.85 -5.13 -34.41
CA GLY A 6 -12.51 -5.95 -35.42
C GLY A 6 -13.29 -7.10 -34.77
N LYS A 7 -14.11 -7.83 -35.55
CA LYS A 7 -14.89 -8.97 -35.07
C LYS A 7 -13.98 -9.99 -34.39
N THR A 8 -13.96 -9.97 -33.05
CA THR A 8 -13.20 -10.94 -32.24
C THR A 8 -14.00 -12.23 -32.14
N ASN A 9 -13.41 -13.34 -32.55
CA ASN A 9 -14.02 -14.67 -32.48
C ASN A 9 -13.42 -15.47 -31.28
N PHE A 10 -13.31 -14.81 -30.12
CA PHE A 10 -12.72 -15.40 -28.91
C PHE A 10 -13.83 -16.04 -28.07
N ASP A 11 -13.71 -17.38 -27.82
CA ASP A 11 -14.66 -18.11 -26.98
C ASP A 11 -14.41 -17.82 -25.48
N PHE A 12 -15.01 -16.77 -24.95
CA PHE A 12 -14.96 -16.40 -23.54
C PHE A 12 -15.69 -17.45 -22.66
N MET A 13 -16.81 -17.99 -23.16
CA MET A 13 -17.63 -18.91 -22.36
C MET A 13 -16.97 -20.28 -22.20
N GLY A 14 -16.26 -20.76 -23.21
CA GLY A 14 -15.50 -22.00 -23.12
C GLY A 14 -14.36 -21.93 -22.12
N LYS A 15 -13.76 -20.76 -21.92
CA LYS A 15 -12.63 -20.53 -20.99
C LYS A 15 -13.05 -20.12 -19.58
N ARG A 16 -14.35 -20.05 -19.26
CA ARG A 16 -14.86 -19.63 -17.95
C ARG A 16 -14.27 -20.39 -16.76
N LYS A 17 -14.02 -21.72 -16.91
CA LYS A 17 -13.44 -22.54 -15.84
C LYS A 17 -12.02 -22.07 -15.44
N ILE A 18 -11.21 -21.66 -16.42
CA ILE A 18 -9.86 -21.14 -16.19
C ILE A 18 -9.94 -19.79 -15.48
N ALA A 19 -10.88 -18.91 -15.91
CA ALA A 19 -11.10 -17.63 -15.26
C ALA A 19 -11.54 -17.79 -13.80
N PHE A 20 -12.47 -18.70 -13.52
CA PHE A 20 -12.90 -18.99 -12.14
C PHE A 20 -11.78 -19.59 -11.29
N LEU A 21 -10.93 -20.45 -11.85
CA LEU A 21 -9.79 -21.01 -11.13
C LEU A 21 -8.80 -19.89 -10.75
N PHE A 22 -8.44 -19.04 -11.71
CA PHE A 22 -7.53 -17.91 -11.47
C PHE A 22 -8.10 -16.93 -10.45
N SER A 23 -9.36 -16.51 -10.63
CA SER A 23 -10.06 -15.64 -9.69
C SER A 23 -10.16 -16.26 -8.29
N GLY A 24 -10.48 -17.56 -8.19
CA GLY A 24 -10.55 -18.27 -6.93
C GLY A 24 -9.22 -18.31 -6.18
N ILE A 25 -8.09 -18.46 -6.90
CA ILE A 25 -6.75 -18.39 -6.31
C ILE A 25 -6.48 -16.98 -5.75
N MET A 26 -6.79 -15.94 -6.53
CA MET A 26 -6.60 -14.54 -6.07
C MET A 26 -7.44 -14.23 -4.83
N VAL A 27 -8.70 -14.65 -4.81
CA VAL A 27 -9.59 -14.49 -3.65
C VAL A 27 -9.06 -15.26 -2.43
N LEU A 28 -8.52 -16.46 -2.62
CA LEU A 28 -7.92 -17.24 -1.54
C LEU A 28 -6.74 -16.49 -0.89
N PHE A 29 -5.82 -15.95 -1.70
CA PHE A 29 -4.74 -15.10 -1.18
C PHE A 29 -5.27 -13.85 -0.49
N GLY A 30 -6.31 -13.22 -1.04
CA GLY A 30 -6.97 -12.09 -0.42
C GLY A 30 -7.59 -12.41 0.95
N LEU A 31 -8.18 -13.59 1.11
CA LEU A 31 -8.70 -14.06 2.40
C LEU A 31 -7.57 -14.30 3.41
N ILE A 32 -6.45 -14.87 2.96
CA ILE A 32 -5.27 -15.05 3.82
C ILE A 32 -4.74 -13.69 4.27
N ALA A 33 -4.61 -12.73 3.35
CA ALA A 33 -4.21 -11.36 3.66
C ALA A 33 -5.15 -10.70 4.67
N LEU A 34 -6.47 -10.83 4.47
CA LEU A 34 -7.49 -10.30 5.39
C LEU A 34 -7.34 -10.88 6.81
N VAL A 35 -7.11 -12.20 6.91
CA VAL A 35 -6.89 -12.87 8.21
C VAL A 35 -5.61 -12.34 8.87
N GLN A 36 -4.55 -12.10 8.12
CA GLN A 36 -3.30 -11.55 8.67
C GLN A 36 -3.46 -10.09 9.13
N ILE A 37 -4.20 -9.27 8.37
CA ILE A 37 -4.56 -7.92 8.80
C ILE A 37 -5.34 -7.97 10.12
N ALA A 38 -6.35 -8.84 10.22
CA ALA A 38 -7.17 -8.98 11.43
C ALA A 38 -6.36 -9.48 12.65
N ARG A 39 -5.30 -10.25 12.42
CA ARG A 39 -4.36 -10.72 13.47
C ARG A 39 -3.28 -9.69 13.82
N GLY A 40 -3.23 -8.54 13.15
CA GLY A 40 -2.18 -7.53 13.33
C GLY A 40 -0.79 -7.97 12.86
N SER A 41 -0.70 -9.03 12.05
CA SER A 41 0.56 -9.55 11.51
C SER A 41 0.83 -9.09 10.07
N ALA A 42 -0.05 -8.28 9.50
CA ALA A 42 0.13 -7.74 8.16
C ALA A 42 1.19 -6.63 8.13
N ASN A 43 1.91 -6.56 7.02
CA ASN A 43 2.90 -5.53 6.77
C ASN A 43 2.22 -4.23 6.30
N LEU A 44 1.56 -3.53 7.23
CA LEU A 44 0.88 -2.27 6.94
C LEU A 44 1.88 -1.15 6.67
N GLY A 45 1.51 -0.22 5.78
CA GLY A 45 2.27 1.01 5.56
C GLY A 45 2.26 1.94 6.78
N ILE A 46 3.14 2.94 6.77
CA ILE A 46 3.29 3.91 7.88
C ILE A 46 2.01 4.69 8.19
N ASP A 47 1.12 4.87 7.20
CA ASP A 47 -0.16 5.57 7.37
C ASP A 47 -1.07 4.84 8.37
N PHE A 48 -0.96 3.52 8.44
CA PHE A 48 -1.76 2.67 9.32
C PHE A 48 -0.96 2.15 10.51
N ALA A 49 0.31 1.73 10.30
CA ALA A 49 1.14 1.24 11.39
C ALA A 49 1.69 2.38 12.27
N GLY A 50 1.69 3.60 11.78
CA GLY A 50 2.49 4.70 12.30
C GLY A 50 3.94 4.58 11.82
N GLY A 51 4.65 5.68 11.82
CA GLY A 51 6.05 5.72 11.42
C GLY A 51 6.43 7.06 10.78
N THR A 52 7.64 7.08 10.24
CA THR A 52 8.23 8.26 9.61
C THR A 52 8.57 7.96 8.16
N ALA A 53 8.18 8.84 7.25
CA ALA A 53 8.64 8.86 5.85
C ALA A 53 9.46 10.13 5.62
N VAL A 54 10.67 9.97 5.12
CA VAL A 54 11.53 11.09 4.73
C VAL A 54 11.93 10.91 3.28
N GLN A 55 11.61 11.90 2.46
CA GLN A 55 12.04 11.98 1.07
C GLN A 55 13.22 12.92 0.97
N LEU A 56 14.35 12.39 0.56
CA LEU A 56 15.59 13.11 0.37
C LEU A 56 15.88 13.25 -1.12
N LYS A 57 16.26 14.44 -1.54
CA LYS A 57 16.76 14.70 -2.89
C LYS A 57 18.25 14.97 -2.83
N PHE A 58 19.03 14.10 -3.49
CA PHE A 58 20.49 14.17 -3.53
C PHE A 58 20.99 14.90 -4.77
N ASP A 59 22.18 15.47 -4.69
CA ASP A 59 22.87 16.05 -5.86
C ASP A 59 23.24 14.93 -6.88
N GLN A 60 23.60 13.75 -6.38
CA GLN A 60 23.92 12.57 -7.18
C GLN A 60 23.10 11.37 -6.71
N ALA A 61 22.74 10.47 -7.63
CA ALA A 61 21.98 9.28 -7.29
C ALA A 61 22.72 8.42 -6.24
N VAL A 62 21.99 8.00 -5.21
CA VAL A 62 22.47 7.10 -4.16
C VAL A 62 21.89 5.71 -4.43
N ARG A 63 22.75 4.70 -4.50
CA ARG A 63 22.31 3.32 -4.69
C ARG A 63 21.58 2.80 -3.47
N ILE A 64 20.48 2.09 -3.70
CA ILE A 64 19.64 1.52 -2.61
C ILE A 64 20.48 0.66 -1.65
N GLU A 65 21.41 -0.14 -2.19
CA GLU A 65 22.24 -1.03 -1.37
C GLU A 65 23.17 -0.26 -0.43
N GLU A 66 23.72 0.87 -0.88
CA GLU A 66 24.58 1.74 -0.07
C GLU A 66 23.77 2.46 1.00
N ALA A 67 22.61 3.00 0.62
CA ALA A 67 21.68 3.62 1.55
C ALA A 67 21.19 2.64 2.62
N ARG A 68 20.88 1.40 2.23
CA ARG A 68 20.47 0.33 3.15
C ARG A 68 21.56 0.01 4.17
N LYS A 69 22.80 -0.20 3.70
CA LYS A 69 23.93 -0.45 4.60
C LYS A 69 24.20 0.69 5.56
N ALA A 70 24.10 1.94 5.09
CA ALA A 70 24.27 3.13 5.92
C ALA A 70 23.24 3.15 7.08
N LEU A 71 21.96 2.89 6.78
CA LEU A 71 20.89 2.85 7.77
C LEU A 71 21.05 1.66 8.74
N GLU A 72 21.32 0.46 8.23
CA GLU A 72 21.52 -0.75 9.05
C GLU A 72 22.69 -0.58 10.04
N SER A 73 23.84 -0.05 9.57
CA SER A 73 25.02 0.19 10.41
C SER A 73 24.78 1.21 11.53
N ASN A 74 23.76 2.07 11.37
CA ASN A 74 23.39 3.08 12.36
C ASN A 74 22.11 2.72 13.13
N GLY A 75 21.69 1.43 13.12
CA GLY A 75 20.60 0.90 13.92
C GLY A 75 19.20 1.14 13.36
N LEU A 76 19.07 1.45 12.06
CA LEU A 76 17.80 1.65 11.36
C LEU A 76 17.54 0.51 10.35
N SER A 77 17.65 -0.73 10.80
CA SER A 77 17.58 -1.94 9.97
C SER A 77 16.22 -2.22 9.33
N ASN A 78 15.13 -1.65 9.88
CA ASN A 78 13.76 -1.85 9.39
C ASN A 78 13.30 -0.76 8.42
N ALA A 79 14.24 -0.04 7.79
CA ALA A 79 13.93 0.99 6.81
C ALA A 79 13.52 0.38 5.46
N GLU A 80 12.36 0.78 4.97
CA GLU A 80 11.92 0.53 3.60
C GLU A 80 12.44 1.65 2.71
N LEU A 81 13.16 1.30 1.65
CA LEU A 81 13.78 2.26 0.73
C LEU A 81 13.15 2.17 -0.65
N GLN A 82 12.87 3.33 -1.23
CA GLN A 82 12.37 3.45 -2.59
C GLN A 82 13.11 4.57 -3.32
N GLU A 83 13.72 4.24 -4.46
CA GLU A 83 14.43 5.20 -5.30
C GLU A 83 13.52 5.73 -6.41
N PHE A 84 13.62 7.03 -6.68
CA PHE A 84 13.01 7.68 -7.82
C PHE A 84 14.13 8.17 -8.76
N GLY A 85 14.54 7.30 -9.68
CA GLY A 85 15.77 7.47 -10.47
C GLY A 85 15.85 8.71 -11.34
N GLN A 86 14.70 9.32 -11.72
CA GLN A 86 14.72 10.52 -12.57
C GLN A 86 15.13 11.81 -11.85
N ASP A 87 15.00 11.85 -10.51
CA ASP A 87 15.20 13.06 -9.70
C ASP A 87 16.25 12.90 -8.60
N ASN A 88 17.03 11.82 -8.58
CA ASN A 88 17.96 11.46 -7.48
C ASN A 88 17.27 11.49 -6.10
N LYS A 89 16.00 11.09 -6.05
CA LYS A 89 15.22 11.09 -4.82
C LYS A 89 15.21 9.71 -4.20
N LEU A 90 15.39 9.69 -2.89
CA LEU A 90 15.30 8.49 -2.07
C LEU A 90 14.23 8.70 -1.01
N LEU A 91 13.24 7.82 -0.98
CA LEU A 91 12.23 7.77 0.05
C LEU A 91 12.61 6.70 1.06
N VAL A 92 12.71 7.11 2.31
CA VAL A 92 13.01 6.25 3.47
C VAL A 92 11.77 6.19 4.34
N ARG A 93 11.21 4.99 4.52
CA ARG A 93 10.09 4.77 5.44
C ARG A 93 10.55 3.90 6.60
N ILE A 94 10.25 4.32 7.81
CA ILE A 94 10.57 3.58 9.05
C ILE A 94 9.28 3.47 9.85
N LYS A 95 8.84 2.22 10.12
CA LYS A 95 7.66 1.98 10.94
C LYS A 95 7.92 2.34 12.38
N ALA A 96 6.91 2.88 13.06
CA ALA A 96 6.99 3.15 14.48
C ALA A 96 7.21 1.82 15.22
N SER A 97 8.27 1.76 16.03
CA SER A 97 8.44 0.71 17.02
C SER A 97 8.34 1.32 18.41
N THR A 98 7.99 0.52 19.40
CA THR A 98 7.82 0.95 20.80
C THR A 98 9.08 1.60 21.39
N THR A 99 10.20 1.53 20.69
CA THR A 99 11.52 2.01 21.15
C THR A 99 12.06 3.17 20.31
N ILE A 100 11.34 3.64 19.27
CA ILE A 100 11.86 4.70 18.40
C ILE A 100 11.33 6.04 18.91
N GLU A 101 12.27 6.85 19.37
CA GLU A 101 12.07 8.20 19.90
C GLU A 101 11.53 9.19 18.84
N GLU A 102 10.93 10.27 19.30
CA GLU A 102 10.26 11.36 18.57
C GLU A 102 11.09 12.07 17.47
N LYS A 103 12.25 11.56 17.02
CA LYS A 103 13.16 12.24 16.09
C LYS A 103 13.73 11.34 15.00
N THR A 104 12.92 10.40 14.52
CA THR A 104 13.37 9.44 13.50
C THR A 104 13.82 10.12 12.21
N ALA A 105 13.14 11.19 11.78
CA ALA A 105 13.54 11.95 10.60
C ALA A 105 14.92 12.60 10.77
N GLU A 106 15.19 13.20 11.94
CA GLU A 106 16.50 13.82 12.23
C GLU A 106 17.63 12.77 12.24
N ARG A 107 17.35 11.57 12.79
CA ARG A 107 18.31 10.46 12.77
C ARG A 107 18.63 10.00 11.35
N VAL A 108 17.62 9.85 10.49
CA VAL A 108 17.83 9.51 9.08
C VAL A 108 18.70 10.54 8.40
N MET A 109 18.41 11.83 8.57
CA MET A 109 19.22 12.90 8.00
C MET A 109 20.66 12.91 8.53
N ALA A 110 20.86 12.65 9.82
CA ALA A 110 22.19 12.57 10.44
C ALA A 110 23.00 11.39 9.87
N VAL A 111 22.37 10.23 9.65
CA VAL A 111 23.01 9.07 9.03
C VAL A 111 23.49 9.42 7.62
N PHE A 112 22.63 9.98 6.77
CA PHE A 112 23.02 10.31 5.40
C PHE A 112 24.06 11.43 5.34
N SER A 113 24.02 12.43 6.22
CA SER A 113 25.05 13.47 6.31
C SER A 113 26.42 12.89 6.69
N LYS A 114 26.46 11.87 7.55
CA LYS A 114 27.68 11.21 8.01
C LYS A 114 28.26 10.26 6.96
N GLU A 115 27.41 9.42 6.36
CA GLU A 115 27.84 8.36 5.47
C GLU A 115 28.08 8.86 4.04
N PHE A 116 27.45 9.97 3.63
CA PHE A 116 27.57 10.57 2.30
C PHE A 116 28.02 12.05 2.37
N PRO A 117 29.18 12.38 2.96
CA PRO A 117 29.60 13.76 3.21
C PRO A 117 29.83 14.56 1.92
N ASN A 118 30.13 13.90 0.81
CA ASN A 118 30.39 14.53 -0.49
C ASN A 118 29.16 14.62 -1.39
N ASN A 119 28.00 14.06 -0.98
CA ASN A 119 26.76 14.09 -1.72
C ASN A 119 25.70 14.85 -0.94
N LYS A 120 25.57 16.14 -1.21
CA LYS A 120 24.60 16.97 -0.52
C LYS A 120 23.17 16.53 -0.83
N PHE A 121 22.28 16.71 0.13
CA PHE A 121 20.87 16.45 -0.05
C PHE A 121 20.01 17.55 0.58
N VAL A 122 18.79 17.66 0.11
CA VAL A 122 17.74 18.47 0.71
C VAL A 122 16.55 17.58 1.07
N VAL A 123 15.84 17.94 2.15
CA VAL A 123 14.60 17.26 2.51
C VAL A 123 13.49 17.79 1.61
N ASP A 124 12.99 16.95 0.74
CA ASP A 124 11.92 17.28 -0.20
C ASP A 124 10.54 17.16 0.50
N ALA A 125 10.37 16.12 1.30
CA ALA A 125 9.18 15.93 2.15
C ALA A 125 9.53 15.13 3.40
N SER A 126 8.84 15.41 4.50
CA SER A 126 8.90 14.62 5.73
C SER A 126 7.50 14.49 6.30
N THR A 127 7.09 13.25 6.59
CA THR A 127 5.81 12.92 7.20
C THR A 127 6.05 12.02 8.38
N GLU A 128 5.47 12.35 9.52
CA GLU A 128 5.53 11.54 10.73
C GLU A 128 4.11 11.27 11.23
N ILE A 129 3.79 10.00 11.42
CA ILE A 129 2.48 9.54 11.85
C ILE A 129 2.65 8.75 13.15
N GLY A 130 2.13 9.28 14.25
CA GLY A 130 2.14 8.59 15.53
C GLY A 130 1.29 7.31 15.49
N PRO A 131 1.63 6.28 16.30
CA PRO A 131 0.89 5.00 16.33
C PRO A 131 -0.60 5.18 16.65
N THR A 132 -0.93 6.15 17.50
CA THR A 132 -2.32 6.45 17.87
C THR A 132 -3.12 6.97 16.66
N ILE A 133 -2.49 7.82 15.84
CA ILE A 133 -3.11 8.35 14.62
C ILE A 133 -3.27 7.23 13.59
N GLY A 134 -2.26 6.40 13.39
CA GLY A 134 -2.33 5.26 12.49
C GLY A 134 -3.46 4.30 12.86
N LYS A 135 -3.61 3.97 14.15
CA LYS A 135 -4.72 3.14 14.64
C LYS A 135 -6.09 3.78 14.37
N LYS A 136 -6.22 5.08 14.62
CA LYS A 136 -7.45 5.83 14.34
C LYS A 136 -7.80 5.80 12.85
N LEU A 137 -6.81 5.97 11.97
CA LEU A 137 -7.01 5.88 10.52
C LEU A 137 -7.47 4.48 10.08
N GLN A 138 -6.94 3.40 10.71
CA GLN A 138 -7.45 2.03 10.45
C GLN A 138 -8.93 1.89 10.83
N GLU A 139 -9.32 2.36 12.02
CA GLU A 139 -10.71 2.29 12.50
C GLU A 139 -11.64 3.07 11.58
N ASP A 140 -11.26 4.30 11.21
CA ASP A 140 -12.05 5.16 10.33
C ASP A 140 -12.17 4.58 8.91
N ALA A 141 -11.09 3.97 8.39
CA ALA A 141 -11.11 3.28 7.10
C ALA A 141 -12.08 2.09 7.09
N LEU A 142 -12.07 1.26 8.15
CA LEU A 142 -13.00 0.14 8.26
C LEU A 142 -14.46 0.61 8.32
N ILE A 143 -14.75 1.65 9.10
CA ILE A 143 -16.08 2.24 9.17
C ILE A 143 -16.50 2.79 7.81
N ALA A 144 -15.62 3.51 7.12
CA ALA A 144 -15.90 4.06 5.79
C ALA A 144 -16.22 2.95 4.76
N ILE A 145 -15.49 1.83 4.80
CA ILE A 145 -15.74 0.66 3.94
C ILE A 145 -17.15 0.12 4.20
N VAL A 146 -17.52 -0.11 5.47
CA VAL A 146 -18.85 -0.63 5.82
C VAL A 146 -19.96 0.32 5.36
N ILE A 147 -19.83 1.62 5.63
CA ILE A 147 -20.80 2.63 5.20
C ILE A 147 -20.93 2.64 3.68
N SER A 148 -19.81 2.54 2.94
CA SER A 148 -19.79 2.50 1.47
C SER A 148 -20.53 1.27 0.93
N PHE A 149 -20.30 0.08 1.50
CA PHE A 149 -21.01 -1.14 1.11
C PHE A 149 -22.53 -1.01 1.33
N VAL A 150 -22.94 -0.55 2.51
CA VAL A 150 -24.35 -0.32 2.82
C VAL A 150 -24.96 0.70 1.86
N GLY A 151 -24.25 1.80 1.61
CA GLY A 151 -24.70 2.84 0.67
C GLY A 151 -24.87 2.31 -0.76
N ILE A 152 -23.96 1.49 -1.26
CA ILE A 152 -24.07 0.86 -2.59
C ILE A 152 -25.31 -0.06 -2.65
N ILE A 153 -25.50 -0.92 -1.64
CA ILE A 153 -26.64 -1.85 -1.59
C ILE A 153 -27.96 -1.06 -1.59
N LEU A 154 -28.07 -0.06 -0.72
CA LEU A 154 -29.29 0.76 -0.60
C LEU A 154 -29.58 1.54 -1.89
N TYR A 155 -28.56 2.15 -2.49
CA TYR A 155 -28.72 2.90 -3.75
C TYR A 155 -29.21 1.99 -4.87
N ILE A 156 -28.57 0.81 -5.06
CA ILE A 156 -28.96 -0.12 -6.12
C ILE A 156 -30.32 -0.75 -5.83
N ALA A 157 -30.63 -1.08 -4.58
CA ALA A 157 -31.93 -1.62 -4.21
C ALA A 157 -33.07 -0.62 -4.42
N ALA A 158 -32.85 0.67 -4.16
CA ALA A 158 -33.84 1.72 -4.40
C ALA A 158 -34.03 2.03 -5.90
N ARG A 159 -32.97 1.93 -6.68
CA ARG A 159 -33.00 2.29 -8.14
C ARG A 159 -33.40 1.11 -9.03
N PHE A 160 -33.10 -0.12 -8.61
CA PHE A 160 -33.36 -1.36 -9.35
C PHE A 160 -34.13 -2.34 -8.43
N GLU A 161 -33.60 -3.57 -8.27
CA GLU A 161 -34.10 -4.58 -7.36
C GLU A 161 -33.04 -4.95 -6.34
N LEU A 162 -33.47 -5.37 -5.15
CA LEU A 162 -32.54 -5.79 -4.07
C LEU A 162 -31.55 -6.89 -4.50
N ARG A 163 -31.98 -7.79 -5.41
CA ARG A 163 -31.11 -8.85 -5.95
C ARG A 163 -29.88 -8.28 -6.65
N PHE A 164 -30.03 -7.18 -7.41
CA PHE A 164 -28.90 -6.53 -8.06
C PHE A 164 -27.99 -5.81 -7.06
N GLY A 165 -28.55 -5.26 -5.97
CA GLY A 165 -27.79 -4.66 -4.88
C GLY A 165 -26.88 -5.68 -4.19
N VAL A 166 -27.42 -6.85 -3.85
CA VAL A 166 -26.65 -7.95 -3.26
C VAL A 166 -25.57 -8.47 -4.23
N ALA A 167 -25.92 -8.68 -5.51
CA ALA A 167 -24.96 -9.12 -6.51
C ALA A 167 -23.81 -8.12 -6.69
N ALA A 168 -24.10 -6.80 -6.71
CA ALA A 168 -23.08 -5.76 -6.82
C ALA A 168 -22.16 -5.75 -5.59
N ALA A 169 -22.73 -5.89 -4.37
CA ALA A 169 -21.92 -5.94 -3.16
C ALA A 169 -20.99 -7.17 -3.14
N LEU A 170 -21.47 -8.34 -3.56
CA LEU A 170 -20.65 -9.55 -3.67
C LEU A 170 -19.54 -9.38 -4.71
N ALA A 171 -19.83 -8.77 -5.87
CA ALA A 171 -18.82 -8.49 -6.89
C ALA A 171 -17.75 -7.52 -6.34
N THR A 172 -18.16 -6.43 -5.69
CA THR A 172 -17.19 -5.47 -5.10
C THR A 172 -16.34 -6.13 -4.03
N PHE A 173 -16.94 -6.97 -3.17
CA PHE A 173 -16.19 -7.70 -2.14
C PHE A 173 -15.18 -8.67 -2.76
N HIS A 174 -15.58 -9.41 -3.81
CA HIS A 174 -14.69 -10.26 -4.59
C HIS A 174 -13.52 -9.47 -5.17
N ASP A 175 -13.78 -8.30 -5.76
CA ASP A 175 -12.75 -7.47 -6.38
C ASP A 175 -11.75 -6.94 -5.34
N VAL A 176 -12.23 -6.51 -4.18
CA VAL A 176 -11.37 -6.10 -3.07
C VAL A 176 -10.48 -7.26 -2.61
N LEU A 177 -11.02 -8.46 -2.46
CA LEU A 177 -10.22 -9.64 -2.11
C LEU A 177 -9.19 -9.99 -3.19
N ALA A 178 -9.58 -9.90 -4.47
CA ALA A 178 -8.65 -10.17 -5.57
C ALA A 178 -7.50 -9.17 -5.59
N VAL A 179 -7.76 -7.88 -5.35
CA VAL A 179 -6.73 -6.85 -5.24
C VAL A 179 -5.83 -7.12 -4.03
N LEU A 180 -6.39 -7.39 -2.86
CA LEU A 180 -5.60 -7.76 -1.68
C LEU A 180 -4.72 -8.98 -1.94
N GLY A 181 -5.25 -10.00 -2.64
CA GLY A 181 -4.48 -11.19 -3.01
C GLY A 181 -3.37 -10.93 -4.03
N ALA A 182 -3.50 -9.89 -4.86
CA ALA A 182 -2.46 -9.50 -5.82
C ALA A 182 -1.29 -8.77 -5.16
N PHE A 183 -1.54 -8.06 -4.05
CA PHE A 183 -0.53 -7.28 -3.32
C PHE A 183 0.08 -8.03 -2.13
N TYR A 184 -0.47 -9.18 -1.80
CA TYR A 184 0.02 -10.05 -0.73
C TYR A 184 1.17 -10.93 -1.20
#